data_667f7facaa8f6da00d140bb22c1bcc6f
#
_entry.id   667f7facaa8f6da00d140bb22c1bcc6f
#
_cell.length_a   1.000
_cell.length_b   1.000
_cell.length_c   1.000
_cell.angle_alpha   90.00
_cell.angle_beta   90.00
_cell.angle_gamma   90.00
#
_symmetry.space_group_name_H-M   'P 1'
#
loop_
_entity.id
_entity.type
_entity.pdbx_description
1 polymer ?
#
loop_
_entity_poly.entity_id
_entity_poly.type
_entity_poly.pdbx_seq_one_letter_code
_entity_poly.pdbx_strand_id
1 'polypeptide(L)'
;MKFLPFIWKHLRKNWIRTGSTGAAIAVCIFLFCTLQTFVASLNGFLSPGTTRLITRHNVSLVFRMPNAYEARIAAVPGVKRVAAANWFGGMRDLSKPADVFTNFAIEAENFLAMYAEFILPEPEKKAFLADQRGCIIGHALAERFHWKVGDTIELESTVPAYRTARPLDFLISGIYQTDQVRYPGTNESLLFFHYKYFDEATGKKAGVATYRVEIADPRQTGVISHAIDNLFENSDTQTHTETEAQYRASVGVLGGSFVLLLNGIALAVMFTILLVTANTMSMAVRERRAEIAVLKTLGFSSRLVLSLVLGEGVLLGAFGATAGLLLGRFLINVLPDVPVIGDVIRGFPKMDVPPAIAAVGLAIGVSLGLVAGLFPAILAYRARITELLRQA
;
A
#
# COMPACT_ATOMS: atom_id res chain seq x y z
N MET A 1 36.21 -17.31 5.33
CA MET A 1 35.64 -16.92 6.65
C MET A 1 36.66 -16.48 7.70
N LYS A 2 37.98 -16.54 7.49
CA LYS A 2 39.00 -16.15 8.49
C LYS A 2 39.10 -14.61 8.74
N PHE A 3 38.49 -13.78 7.91
CA PHE A 3 38.61 -12.31 7.98
C PHE A 3 37.41 -11.60 8.60
N LEU A 4 36.30 -12.28 8.91
CA LEU A 4 35.13 -11.71 9.58
C LEU A 4 35.46 -11.07 10.94
N PRO A 5 36.28 -11.72 11.84
CA PRO A 5 36.65 -11.12 13.12
C PRO A 5 37.50 -9.84 12.95
N PHE A 6 38.31 -9.78 11.88
CA PHE A 6 39.13 -8.62 11.55
C PHE A 6 38.24 -7.41 11.15
N ILE A 7 37.25 -7.63 10.26
CA ILE A 7 36.29 -6.58 9.83
C ILE A 7 35.49 -6.11 11.04
N TRP A 8 34.99 -7.04 11.88
CA TRP A 8 34.25 -6.71 13.10
C TRP A 8 35.03 -5.86 14.08
N LYS A 9 36.32 -6.19 14.32
CA LYS A 9 37.21 -5.39 15.18
C LYS A 9 37.40 -3.96 14.64
N HIS A 10 37.44 -3.80 13.32
CA HIS A 10 37.56 -2.51 12.67
C HIS A 10 36.29 -1.67 12.76
N LEU A 11 35.13 -2.26 12.55
CA LEU A 11 33.82 -1.60 12.73
C LEU A 11 33.66 -1.08 14.17
N ARG A 12 34.15 -1.83 15.15
CA ARG A 12 34.09 -1.45 16.56
C ARG A 12 35.10 -0.35 16.94
N LYS A 13 36.25 -0.25 16.28
CA LYS A 13 37.28 0.77 16.58
C LYS A 13 36.78 2.20 16.39
N ASN A 14 35.93 2.43 15.36
CA ASN A 14 35.33 3.74 15.05
C ASN A 14 33.81 3.65 15.12
N TRP A 15 33.28 3.23 16.27
CA TRP A 15 31.85 2.89 16.46
C TRP A 15 30.90 4.05 16.15
N ILE A 16 31.28 5.32 16.40
CA ILE A 16 30.45 6.50 16.11
C ILE A 16 30.22 6.62 14.61
N ARG A 17 31.26 6.54 13.78
CA ARG A 17 31.16 6.61 12.34
C ARG A 17 30.40 5.42 11.76
N THR A 18 30.75 4.22 12.20
CA THR A 18 30.08 2.99 11.79
C THR A 18 28.60 3.04 12.15
N GLY A 19 28.28 3.51 13.36
CA GLY A 19 26.92 3.66 13.84
C GLY A 19 26.13 4.71 13.04
N SER A 20 26.71 5.88 12.77
CA SER A 20 26.04 6.93 11.99
C SER A 20 25.79 6.51 10.53
N THR A 21 26.74 5.81 9.90
CA THR A 21 26.56 5.28 8.55
C THR A 21 25.52 4.16 8.53
N GLY A 22 25.56 3.24 9.47
CA GLY A 22 24.56 2.20 9.64
C GLY A 22 23.16 2.77 9.89
N ALA A 23 23.05 3.79 10.75
CA ALA A 23 21.80 4.51 11.01
C ALA A 23 21.25 5.20 9.76
N ALA A 24 22.11 5.83 8.95
CA ALA A 24 21.67 6.44 7.69
C ALA A 24 21.09 5.41 6.72
N ILE A 25 21.74 4.24 6.57
CA ILE A 25 21.21 3.13 5.76
C ILE A 25 19.91 2.60 6.37
N ALA A 26 19.84 2.49 7.71
CA ALA A 26 18.64 2.02 8.40
C ALA A 26 17.44 2.94 8.16
N VAL A 27 17.62 4.26 8.23
CA VAL A 27 16.58 5.25 7.92
C VAL A 27 16.14 5.14 6.46
N CYS A 28 17.08 4.97 5.51
CA CYS A 28 16.76 4.79 4.10
C CYS A 28 15.88 3.56 3.87
N ILE A 29 16.26 2.41 4.42
CA ILE A 29 15.51 1.15 4.25
C ILE A 29 14.18 1.19 5.01
N PHE A 30 14.15 1.81 6.19
CA PHE A 30 12.92 2.09 6.91
C PHE A 30 11.92 2.87 6.06
N LEU A 31 12.35 4.01 5.48
CA LEU A 31 11.52 4.84 4.61
C LEU A 31 11.05 4.07 3.36
N PHE A 32 11.95 3.32 2.73
CA PHE A 32 11.60 2.50 1.58
C PHE A 32 10.53 1.46 1.94
N CYS A 33 10.76 0.68 2.99
CA CYS A 33 9.84 -0.39 3.38
C CYS A 33 8.48 0.13 3.85
N THR A 34 8.44 1.21 4.64
CA THR A 34 7.18 1.81 5.09
C THR A 34 6.39 2.38 3.93
N LEU A 35 7.06 3.06 2.98
CA LEU A 35 6.42 3.62 1.81
C LEU A 35 5.86 2.54 0.90
N GLN A 36 6.63 1.48 0.60
CA GLN A 36 6.18 0.38 -0.25
C GLN A 36 5.06 -0.43 0.42
N THR A 37 5.10 -0.59 1.74
CA THR A 37 4.02 -1.23 2.51
C THR A 37 2.74 -0.40 2.44
N PHE A 38 2.84 0.92 2.57
CA PHE A 38 1.71 1.83 2.42
C PHE A 38 1.08 1.74 1.01
N VAL A 39 1.91 1.79 -0.03
CA VAL A 39 1.45 1.60 -1.43
C VAL A 39 0.80 0.24 -1.63
N ALA A 40 1.37 -0.83 -1.07
CA ALA A 40 0.79 -2.17 -1.16
C ALA A 40 -0.57 -2.26 -0.44
N SER A 41 -0.73 -1.59 0.70
CA SER A 41 -2.00 -1.57 1.44
C SER A 41 -3.11 -0.83 0.67
N LEU A 42 -2.78 0.22 -0.07
CA LEU A 42 -3.75 0.92 -0.94
C LEU A 42 -4.29 0.02 -2.06
N ASN A 43 -3.52 -0.95 -2.52
CA ASN A 43 -3.93 -1.88 -3.57
C ASN A 43 -4.80 -3.05 -3.07
N GLY A 44 -4.93 -3.23 -1.74
CA GLY A 44 -5.61 -4.37 -1.12
C GLY A 44 -7.13 -4.23 -0.91
N PHE A 45 -7.78 -3.18 -1.45
CA PHE A 45 -9.19 -2.90 -1.12
C PHE A 45 -10.21 -3.94 -1.63
N LEU A 46 -9.93 -4.63 -2.74
CA LEU A 46 -10.79 -5.69 -3.27
C LEU A 46 -9.94 -6.75 -4.00
N SER A 47 -10.27 -8.02 -3.84
CA SER A 47 -9.63 -9.09 -4.62
C SER A 47 -10.15 -9.07 -6.07
N PRO A 48 -9.29 -9.05 -7.12
CA PRO A 48 -9.77 -8.97 -8.49
C PRO A 48 -10.46 -10.26 -8.89
N GLY A 49 -11.77 -10.18 -9.15
CA GLY A 49 -12.49 -11.24 -9.84
C GLY A 49 -12.21 -11.19 -11.33
N THR A 50 -12.01 -12.35 -11.96
CA THR A 50 -11.78 -12.45 -13.40
C THR A 50 -13.04 -12.18 -14.23
N THR A 51 -14.23 -12.29 -13.63
CA THR A 51 -15.53 -12.13 -14.27
C THR A 51 -16.24 -10.83 -13.94
N ARG A 52 -15.55 -9.89 -13.28
CA ARG A 52 -16.14 -8.63 -12.84
C ARG A 52 -15.57 -7.45 -13.62
N LEU A 53 -16.49 -6.62 -14.16
CA LEU A 53 -16.19 -5.36 -14.80
C LEU A 53 -16.70 -4.21 -13.91
N ILE A 54 -16.12 -3.04 -14.12
CA ILE A 54 -16.56 -1.80 -13.51
C ILE A 54 -16.85 -0.80 -14.62
N THR A 55 -18.09 -0.33 -14.66
CA THR A 55 -18.49 0.78 -15.53
C THR A 55 -18.53 2.05 -14.71
N ARG A 56 -17.82 3.07 -15.13
CA ARG A 56 -17.76 4.39 -14.52
C ARG A 56 -17.92 5.50 -15.55
N HIS A 57 -18.02 6.75 -15.08
CA HIS A 57 -17.99 7.89 -15.97
C HIS A 57 -16.63 7.96 -16.70
N ASN A 58 -16.67 8.21 -18.01
CA ASN A 58 -15.46 8.15 -18.87
C ASN A 58 -14.39 9.18 -18.44
N VAL A 59 -14.81 10.41 -18.11
CA VAL A 59 -13.88 11.54 -17.85
C VAL A 59 -13.37 11.56 -16.41
N SER A 60 -14.20 11.20 -15.43
CA SER A 60 -13.85 11.39 -14.01
C SER A 60 -14.53 10.38 -13.10
N LEU A 61 -13.80 9.96 -12.07
CA LEU A 61 -14.33 9.12 -10.99
C LEU A 61 -15.27 9.87 -10.04
N VAL A 62 -15.29 11.19 -10.10
CA VAL A 62 -16.15 12.04 -9.26
C VAL A 62 -17.50 12.27 -9.90
N PHE A 63 -17.60 12.24 -11.22
CA PHE A 63 -18.87 12.41 -11.93
C PHE A 63 -19.76 11.18 -11.77
N ARG A 64 -21.06 11.41 -11.76
CA ARG A 64 -22.07 10.39 -11.50
C ARG A 64 -22.82 10.04 -12.78
N MET A 65 -23.22 8.79 -12.86
CA MET A 65 -24.06 8.27 -13.95
C MET A 65 -25.52 8.22 -13.49
N PRO A 66 -26.48 8.36 -14.45
CA PRO A 66 -27.90 8.19 -14.15
C PRO A 66 -28.24 6.78 -13.67
N ASN A 67 -29.18 6.66 -12.70
CA ASN A 67 -29.68 5.36 -12.22
C ASN A 67 -30.29 4.51 -13.34
N ALA A 68 -30.84 5.13 -14.40
CA ALA A 68 -31.41 4.43 -15.54
C ALA A 68 -30.41 3.61 -16.37
N TYR A 69 -29.12 3.79 -16.17
CA TYR A 69 -28.07 3.03 -16.87
C TYR A 69 -28.01 1.57 -16.44
N GLU A 70 -28.39 1.27 -15.21
CA GLU A 70 -28.39 -0.08 -14.65
C GLU A 70 -29.18 -1.06 -15.53
N ALA A 71 -30.44 -0.72 -15.86
CA ALA A 71 -31.29 -1.57 -16.68
C ALA A 71 -30.74 -1.75 -18.12
N ARG A 72 -30.11 -0.69 -18.68
CA ARG A 72 -29.52 -0.75 -20.02
C ARG A 72 -28.26 -1.62 -20.04
N ILE A 73 -27.43 -1.54 -19.02
CA ILE A 73 -26.23 -2.39 -18.87
C ILE A 73 -26.66 -3.85 -18.66
N ALA A 74 -27.66 -4.09 -17.82
CA ALA A 74 -28.17 -5.45 -17.57
C ALA A 74 -28.73 -6.13 -18.82
N ALA A 75 -29.21 -5.35 -19.80
CA ALA A 75 -29.75 -5.88 -21.09
C ALA A 75 -28.64 -6.28 -22.08
N VAL A 76 -27.36 -6.00 -21.82
CA VAL A 76 -26.25 -6.36 -22.73
C VAL A 76 -26.05 -7.88 -22.72
N PRO A 77 -26.00 -8.54 -23.88
CA PRO A 77 -25.74 -9.98 -23.95
C PRO A 77 -24.42 -10.37 -23.29
N GLY A 78 -24.47 -11.37 -22.41
CA GLY A 78 -23.30 -11.83 -21.64
C GLY A 78 -23.16 -11.17 -20.26
N VAL A 79 -23.91 -10.13 -19.95
CA VAL A 79 -24.03 -9.59 -18.60
C VAL A 79 -24.96 -10.48 -17.77
N LYS A 80 -24.53 -10.84 -16.57
CA LYS A 80 -25.26 -11.73 -15.67
C LYS A 80 -25.95 -10.97 -14.54
N ARG A 81 -25.24 -10.00 -13.97
CA ARG A 81 -25.73 -9.11 -12.88
C ARG A 81 -25.11 -7.74 -12.99
N VAL A 82 -25.83 -6.76 -12.51
CA VAL A 82 -25.35 -5.38 -12.36
C VAL A 82 -25.68 -4.92 -10.93
N ALA A 83 -24.78 -4.18 -10.29
CA ALA A 83 -25.02 -3.57 -9.00
C ALA A 83 -24.43 -2.16 -8.94
N ALA A 84 -25.23 -1.20 -8.55
CA ALA A 84 -24.76 0.16 -8.25
C ALA A 84 -23.87 0.16 -7.00
N ALA A 85 -22.80 0.95 -7.04
CA ALA A 85 -21.92 1.14 -5.88
C ALA A 85 -21.38 2.57 -5.83
N ASN A 86 -21.57 3.22 -4.66
CA ASN A 86 -21.08 4.57 -4.40
C ASN A 86 -20.24 4.59 -3.13
N TRP A 87 -19.07 5.17 -3.21
CA TRP A 87 -18.34 5.54 -2.01
C TRP A 87 -19.06 6.71 -1.31
N PHE A 88 -19.45 6.51 -0.06
CA PHE A 88 -20.23 7.51 0.70
C PHE A 88 -19.34 8.49 1.46
N GLY A 89 -18.16 8.04 1.91
CA GLY A 89 -17.25 8.85 2.71
C GLY A 89 -17.86 9.29 4.04
N GLY A 90 -18.66 8.41 4.65
CA GLY A 90 -19.33 8.67 5.92
C GLY A 90 -18.37 8.57 7.11
N MET A 91 -18.56 9.46 8.09
CA MET A 91 -17.88 9.50 9.37
C MET A 91 -18.90 9.66 10.49
N ARG A 92 -18.60 9.12 11.67
CA ARG A 92 -19.44 9.31 12.87
C ARG A 92 -19.32 10.72 13.43
N ASP A 93 -18.10 11.24 13.43
CA ASP A 93 -17.78 12.57 13.92
C ASP A 93 -16.75 13.20 12.97
N LEU A 94 -17.18 14.22 12.22
CA LEU A 94 -16.32 14.92 11.25
C LEU A 94 -15.13 15.65 11.91
N SER A 95 -15.18 15.85 13.22
CA SER A 95 -14.10 16.50 13.98
C SER A 95 -12.98 15.52 14.39
N LYS A 96 -13.25 14.21 14.31
CA LYS A 96 -12.33 13.16 14.78
C LYS A 96 -11.74 12.38 13.61
N PRO A 97 -10.46 12.60 13.26
CA PRO A 97 -9.78 11.79 12.23
C PRO A 97 -9.80 10.28 12.52
N ALA A 98 -9.93 9.91 13.80
CA ALA A 98 -10.08 8.54 14.25
C ALA A 98 -11.31 7.81 13.72
N ASP A 99 -12.34 8.52 13.35
CA ASP A 99 -13.61 7.96 12.88
C ASP A 99 -13.64 7.73 11.37
N VAL A 100 -12.50 7.88 10.69
CA VAL A 100 -12.38 7.57 9.26
C VAL A 100 -12.35 6.06 9.02
N PHE A 101 -13.26 5.61 8.19
CA PHE A 101 -13.30 4.25 7.62
C PHE A 101 -14.03 4.26 6.29
N THR A 102 -13.76 3.25 5.46
CA THR A 102 -14.34 3.20 4.12
C THR A 102 -15.73 2.59 4.15
N ASN A 103 -16.69 3.28 3.54
CA ASN A 103 -18.08 2.86 3.48
C ASN A 103 -18.66 3.08 2.08
N PHE A 104 -19.52 2.13 1.66
CA PHE A 104 -20.14 2.11 0.35
C PHE A 104 -21.64 1.88 0.43
N ALA A 105 -22.39 2.69 -0.32
CA ALA A 105 -23.77 2.40 -0.66
C ALA A 105 -23.77 1.41 -1.84
N ILE A 106 -24.42 0.26 -1.69
CA ILE A 106 -24.44 -0.81 -2.70
C ILE A 106 -25.86 -1.26 -3.01
N GLU A 107 -26.12 -1.70 -4.25
CA GLU A 107 -27.28 -2.53 -4.54
C GLU A 107 -27.00 -3.92 -3.94
N ALA A 108 -27.67 -4.22 -2.83
CA ALA A 108 -27.25 -5.24 -1.87
C ALA A 108 -27.34 -6.68 -2.43
N GLU A 109 -28.43 -7.01 -3.12
CA GLU A 109 -28.71 -8.37 -3.56
C GLU A 109 -27.71 -8.85 -4.60
N ASN A 110 -27.57 -8.10 -5.71
CA ASN A 110 -26.64 -8.44 -6.77
C ASN A 110 -25.18 -8.29 -6.30
N PHE A 111 -24.88 -7.27 -5.48
CA PHE A 111 -23.52 -7.07 -4.98
C PHE A 111 -23.05 -8.27 -4.15
N LEU A 112 -23.82 -8.72 -3.17
CA LEU A 112 -23.47 -9.88 -2.35
C LEU A 112 -23.43 -11.19 -3.15
N ALA A 113 -24.23 -11.29 -4.20
CA ALA A 113 -24.18 -12.46 -5.10
C ALA A 113 -22.91 -12.47 -5.98
N MET A 114 -22.36 -11.30 -6.35
CA MET A 114 -21.13 -11.16 -7.12
C MET A 114 -19.86 -11.33 -6.29
N TYR A 115 -19.90 -10.92 -5.01
CA TYR A 115 -18.75 -10.84 -4.12
C TYR A 115 -18.79 -11.94 -3.06
N ALA A 116 -18.59 -13.20 -3.49
CA ALA A 116 -18.61 -14.38 -2.61
C ALA A 116 -17.48 -14.39 -1.56
N GLU A 117 -16.51 -13.50 -1.71
CA GLU A 117 -15.44 -13.29 -0.73
C GLU A 117 -15.91 -12.69 0.59
N PHE A 118 -17.07 -12.00 0.62
CA PHE A 118 -17.69 -11.50 1.83
C PHE A 118 -18.61 -12.56 2.42
N ILE A 119 -18.08 -13.33 3.38
CA ILE A 119 -18.81 -14.41 4.03
C ILE A 119 -19.64 -13.83 5.16
N LEU A 120 -20.96 -13.89 4.99
CA LEU A 120 -21.93 -13.43 5.97
C LEU A 120 -22.81 -14.60 6.39
N PRO A 121 -23.09 -14.81 7.70
CA PRO A 121 -24.05 -15.81 8.17
C PRO A 121 -25.42 -15.61 7.52
N GLU A 122 -26.09 -16.68 7.09
CA GLU A 122 -27.38 -16.59 6.37
C GLU A 122 -28.49 -15.82 7.14
N PRO A 123 -28.61 -15.92 8.48
CA PRO A 123 -29.59 -15.11 9.23
C PRO A 123 -29.29 -13.60 9.11
N GLU A 124 -28.01 -13.21 9.22
CA GLU A 124 -27.56 -11.82 9.13
C GLU A 124 -27.72 -11.27 7.72
N LYS A 125 -27.42 -12.08 6.69
CA LYS A 125 -27.65 -11.74 5.30
C LYS A 125 -29.13 -11.48 5.00
N LYS A 126 -30.02 -12.33 5.52
CA LYS A 126 -31.47 -12.12 5.39
C LYS A 126 -31.94 -10.87 6.11
N ALA A 127 -31.44 -10.61 7.32
CA ALA A 127 -31.75 -9.40 8.08
C ALA A 127 -31.29 -8.15 7.34
N PHE A 128 -30.07 -8.16 6.77
CA PHE A 128 -29.56 -7.06 5.96
C PHE A 128 -30.44 -6.79 4.73
N LEU A 129 -30.78 -7.82 3.96
CA LEU A 129 -31.57 -7.65 2.74
C LEU A 129 -33.02 -7.21 3.03
N ALA A 130 -33.55 -7.48 4.21
CA ALA A 130 -34.91 -7.13 4.61
C ALA A 130 -35.08 -5.68 5.08
N ASP A 131 -34.06 -5.08 5.68
CA ASP A 131 -34.10 -3.69 6.19
C ASP A 131 -33.21 -2.76 5.37
N GLN A 132 -33.82 -1.78 4.70
CA GLN A 132 -33.10 -0.78 3.90
C GLN A 132 -32.16 0.11 4.72
N ARG A 133 -32.37 0.26 6.03
CA ARG A 133 -31.45 0.94 6.96
C ARG A 133 -30.37 0.01 7.48
N GLY A 134 -30.45 -1.27 7.11
CA GLY A 134 -29.41 -2.25 7.46
C GLY A 134 -28.06 -1.90 6.88
N CYS A 135 -27.02 -2.20 7.64
CA CYS A 135 -25.64 -2.21 7.14
C CYS A 135 -24.93 -3.48 7.58
N ILE A 136 -23.91 -3.87 6.81
CA ILE A 136 -22.96 -4.91 7.18
C ILE A 136 -21.58 -4.33 7.33
N ILE A 137 -20.84 -4.80 8.32
CA ILE A 137 -19.49 -4.33 8.62
C ILE A 137 -18.52 -5.50 8.62
N GLY A 138 -17.28 -5.23 8.27
CA GLY A 138 -16.22 -6.23 8.36
C GLY A 138 -15.78 -6.46 9.81
N HIS A 139 -15.27 -7.66 10.07
CA HIS A 139 -14.86 -8.08 11.42
C HIS A 139 -13.81 -7.13 12.04
N ALA A 140 -12.84 -6.67 11.25
CA ALA A 140 -11.82 -5.72 11.72
C ALA A 140 -12.43 -4.36 12.14
N LEU A 141 -13.52 -3.93 11.48
CA LEU A 141 -14.22 -2.71 11.84
C LEU A 141 -15.05 -2.89 13.12
N ALA A 142 -15.68 -4.05 13.27
CA ALA A 142 -16.42 -4.44 14.48
C ALA A 142 -15.49 -4.48 15.71
N GLU A 143 -14.30 -5.08 15.60
CA GLU A 143 -13.30 -5.09 16.66
C GLU A 143 -12.81 -3.67 17.01
N ARG A 144 -12.53 -2.86 15.99
CA ARG A 144 -11.99 -1.49 16.17
C ARG A 144 -12.93 -0.58 16.97
N PHE A 145 -14.22 -0.61 16.66
CA PHE A 145 -15.22 0.25 17.28
C PHE A 145 -16.04 -0.45 18.36
N HIS A 146 -15.75 -1.73 18.65
CA HIS A 146 -16.50 -2.59 19.57
C HIS A 146 -17.99 -2.70 19.21
N TRP A 147 -18.30 -2.65 17.93
CA TRP A 147 -19.64 -2.76 17.41
C TRP A 147 -20.14 -4.19 17.34
N LYS A 148 -21.46 -4.37 17.58
CA LYS A 148 -22.13 -5.65 17.55
C LYS A 148 -23.34 -5.61 16.61
N VAL A 149 -23.79 -6.77 16.18
CA VAL A 149 -25.06 -6.90 15.46
C VAL A 149 -26.19 -6.39 16.36
N GLY A 150 -27.04 -5.52 15.82
CA GLY A 150 -28.12 -4.84 16.53
C GLY A 150 -27.79 -3.42 16.99
N ASP A 151 -26.52 -2.98 16.95
CA ASP A 151 -26.16 -1.60 17.26
C ASP A 151 -26.63 -0.66 16.15
N THR A 152 -26.96 0.57 16.52
CA THR A 152 -27.28 1.65 15.57
C THR A 152 -26.12 2.64 15.51
N ILE A 153 -25.73 3.01 14.29
CA ILE A 153 -24.68 3.98 14.03
C ILE A 153 -25.19 5.11 13.16
N GLU A 154 -24.72 6.32 13.44
CA GLU A 154 -24.99 7.50 12.64
C GLU A 154 -23.76 7.88 11.82
N LEU A 155 -23.95 8.19 10.53
CA LEU A 155 -22.87 8.61 9.64
C LEU A 155 -23.24 9.90 8.90
N GLU A 156 -22.32 10.84 8.90
CA GLU A 156 -22.39 12.06 8.09
C GLU A 156 -21.35 12.00 6.97
N SER A 157 -21.75 12.34 5.74
CA SER A 157 -20.84 12.29 4.60
C SER A 157 -19.87 13.48 4.57
N THR A 158 -18.60 13.17 4.30
CA THR A 158 -17.57 14.16 3.98
C THR A 158 -17.76 14.74 2.56
N VAL A 159 -18.49 14.01 1.70
CA VAL A 159 -18.76 14.44 0.31
C VAL A 159 -19.90 15.45 0.31
N PRO A 160 -19.68 16.72 -0.10
CA PRO A 160 -20.72 17.77 -0.03
C PRO A 160 -22.02 17.40 -0.74
N ALA A 161 -21.94 16.69 -1.88
CA ALA A 161 -23.11 16.27 -2.66
C ALA A 161 -23.99 15.22 -1.95
N TYR A 162 -23.48 14.57 -0.91
CA TYR A 162 -24.17 13.51 -0.14
C TYR A 162 -24.58 13.95 1.25
N ARG A 163 -24.30 15.20 1.62
CA ARG A 163 -24.72 15.74 2.90
C ARG A 163 -26.24 15.88 2.94
N THR A 164 -26.81 15.37 4.00
CA THR A 164 -28.21 15.44 4.33
C THR A 164 -28.45 16.39 5.52
N ALA A 165 -29.67 16.80 5.75
CA ALA A 165 -30.01 17.71 6.87
C ALA A 165 -29.74 17.09 8.26
N ARG A 166 -29.67 15.76 8.32
CA ARG A 166 -29.34 14.98 9.53
C ARG A 166 -28.41 13.84 9.12
N PRO A 167 -27.52 13.34 10.01
CA PRO A 167 -26.78 12.12 9.77
C PRO A 167 -27.69 10.96 9.36
N LEU A 168 -27.18 10.02 8.60
CA LEU A 168 -27.92 8.81 8.22
C LEU A 168 -27.76 7.75 9.32
N ASP A 169 -28.88 7.16 9.74
CA ASP A 169 -28.93 6.10 10.74
C ASP A 169 -28.83 4.74 10.07
N PHE A 170 -27.96 3.87 10.58
CA PHE A 170 -27.77 2.51 10.10
C PHE A 170 -27.87 1.51 11.24
N LEU A 171 -28.61 0.43 11.02
CA LEU A 171 -28.66 -0.72 11.93
C LEU A 171 -27.62 -1.76 11.47
N ILE A 172 -26.70 -2.15 12.33
CA ILE A 172 -25.74 -3.21 12.03
C ILE A 172 -26.48 -4.55 11.98
N SER A 173 -26.77 -5.01 10.78
CA SER A 173 -27.53 -6.25 10.52
C SER A 173 -26.63 -7.48 10.47
N GLY A 174 -25.32 -7.29 10.27
CA GLY A 174 -24.39 -8.41 10.22
C GLY A 174 -22.91 -7.99 10.20
N ILE A 175 -22.07 -8.96 10.55
CA ILE A 175 -20.60 -8.81 10.56
C ILE A 175 -20.01 -9.87 9.62
N TYR A 176 -19.47 -9.42 8.46
CA TYR A 176 -18.86 -10.32 7.50
C TYR A 176 -17.38 -10.61 7.85
N GLN A 177 -16.94 -11.79 7.45
CA GLN A 177 -15.53 -12.20 7.43
C GLN A 177 -15.12 -12.50 6.00
N THR A 178 -13.81 -12.55 5.76
CA THR A 178 -13.26 -12.88 4.44
C THR A 178 -12.36 -14.11 4.53
N ASP A 179 -12.42 -14.97 3.52
CA ASP A 179 -11.49 -16.08 3.40
C ASP A 179 -10.14 -15.56 2.87
N GLN A 180 -9.25 -15.19 3.80
CA GLN A 180 -7.92 -14.65 3.48
C GLN A 180 -7.01 -15.69 2.80
N VAL A 181 -7.33 -17.00 2.86
CA VAL A 181 -6.57 -18.04 2.17
C VAL A 181 -6.96 -18.07 0.70
N ARG A 182 -8.25 -18.02 0.42
CA ARG A 182 -8.80 -18.05 -0.95
C ARG A 182 -8.74 -16.69 -1.65
N TYR A 183 -8.93 -15.61 -0.89
CA TYR A 183 -8.97 -14.23 -1.38
C TYR A 183 -8.02 -13.34 -0.56
N PRO A 184 -6.69 -13.53 -0.71
CA PRO A 184 -5.72 -12.81 0.10
C PRO A 184 -5.80 -11.30 -0.13
N GLY A 185 -5.79 -10.54 0.96
CA GLY A 185 -5.82 -9.08 0.93
C GLY A 185 -7.21 -8.46 0.80
N THR A 186 -8.31 -9.25 0.88
CA THR A 186 -9.66 -8.70 0.95
C THR A 186 -9.84 -7.94 2.27
N ASN A 187 -10.40 -6.72 2.18
CA ASN A 187 -10.47 -5.81 3.31
C ASN A 187 -11.67 -6.07 4.21
N GLU A 188 -11.42 -6.30 5.50
CA GLU A 188 -12.45 -6.43 6.55
C GLU A 188 -12.73 -5.13 7.31
N SER A 189 -12.20 -3.99 6.82
CA SER A 189 -12.45 -2.67 7.42
C SER A 189 -13.44 -1.84 6.59
N LEU A 190 -14.38 -2.49 5.89
CA LEU A 190 -15.39 -1.82 5.07
C LEU A 190 -16.76 -1.94 5.72
N LEU A 191 -17.60 -0.92 5.46
CA LEU A 191 -19.02 -0.94 5.76
C LEU A 191 -19.81 -0.85 4.46
N PHE A 192 -20.80 -1.70 4.30
CA PHE A 192 -21.73 -1.68 3.18
C PHE A 192 -23.16 -1.46 3.66
N PHE A 193 -23.91 -0.62 2.94
CA PHE A 193 -25.30 -0.33 3.21
C PHE A 193 -26.10 -0.15 1.91
N HIS A 194 -27.42 -0.08 2.01
CA HIS A 194 -28.29 -0.08 0.84
C HIS A 194 -28.21 1.21 0.02
N TYR A 195 -27.95 1.08 -1.29
CA TYR A 195 -27.96 2.18 -2.24
C TYR A 195 -29.33 2.88 -2.27
N LYS A 196 -30.42 2.13 -2.17
CA LYS A 196 -31.79 2.67 -2.21
C LYS A 196 -32.03 3.64 -1.05
N TYR A 197 -31.63 3.29 0.16
CA TYR A 197 -31.73 4.19 1.32
C TYR A 197 -30.94 5.48 1.10
N PHE A 198 -29.73 5.35 0.60
CA PHE A 198 -28.86 6.47 0.29
C PHE A 198 -29.45 7.39 -0.80
N ASP A 199 -29.96 6.83 -1.90
CA ASP A 199 -30.55 7.59 -3.00
C ASP A 199 -31.81 8.33 -2.56
N GLU A 200 -32.66 7.70 -1.77
CA GLU A 200 -33.85 8.33 -1.16
C GLU A 200 -33.46 9.47 -0.21
N ALA A 201 -32.51 9.23 0.68
CA ALA A 201 -32.05 10.22 1.67
C ALA A 201 -31.41 11.47 1.01
N THR A 202 -30.76 11.29 -0.13
CA THR A 202 -30.18 12.39 -0.92
C THR A 202 -31.15 13.02 -1.91
N GLY A 203 -32.44 12.65 -1.86
CA GLY A 203 -33.51 13.17 -2.71
C GLY A 203 -33.38 12.71 -4.16
N LYS A 204 -32.84 11.50 -4.41
CA LYS A 204 -32.60 10.88 -5.72
C LYS A 204 -31.66 11.67 -6.64
N LYS A 205 -30.76 12.46 -6.03
CA LYS A 205 -29.78 13.31 -6.73
C LYS A 205 -28.35 12.72 -6.67
N ALA A 206 -28.17 11.62 -5.93
CA ALA A 206 -26.85 11.05 -5.72
C ALA A 206 -26.21 10.55 -7.02
N GLY A 207 -27.00 9.95 -7.92
CA GLY A 207 -26.51 9.23 -9.10
C GLY A 207 -25.58 8.07 -8.73
N VAL A 208 -25.11 7.33 -9.71
CA VAL A 208 -24.26 6.16 -9.50
C VAL A 208 -22.81 6.48 -9.82
N ALA A 209 -21.90 6.19 -8.90
CA ALA A 209 -20.47 6.39 -9.10
C ALA A 209 -19.88 5.31 -9.99
N THR A 210 -20.22 4.05 -9.72
CA THR A 210 -19.77 2.89 -10.47
C THR A 210 -20.86 1.83 -10.54
N TYR A 211 -20.97 1.16 -11.68
CA TYR A 211 -21.71 -0.07 -11.81
C TYR A 211 -20.74 -1.25 -11.75
N ARG A 212 -21.00 -2.18 -10.86
CA ARG A 212 -20.33 -3.47 -10.80
C ARG A 212 -21.08 -4.42 -11.74
N VAL A 213 -20.37 -5.02 -12.68
CA VAL A 213 -20.98 -5.85 -13.72
C VAL A 213 -20.35 -7.24 -13.68
N GLU A 214 -21.16 -8.27 -13.44
CA GLU A 214 -20.73 -9.66 -13.55
C GLU A 214 -21.01 -10.16 -14.96
N ILE A 215 -20.01 -10.75 -15.60
CA ILE A 215 -20.11 -11.36 -16.93
C ILE A 215 -20.06 -12.88 -16.84
N ALA A 216 -20.73 -13.55 -17.80
CA ALA A 216 -20.81 -15.00 -17.83
C ALA A 216 -19.47 -15.66 -18.22
N ASP A 217 -18.75 -15.08 -19.19
CA ASP A 217 -17.50 -15.62 -19.73
C ASP A 217 -16.38 -14.57 -19.72
N PRO A 218 -15.30 -14.78 -18.93
CA PRO A 218 -14.16 -13.87 -18.89
C PRO A 218 -13.51 -13.58 -20.23
N ARG A 219 -13.62 -14.51 -21.20
CA ARG A 219 -13.05 -14.34 -22.55
C ARG A 219 -13.76 -13.26 -23.36
N GLN A 220 -14.99 -12.92 -22.98
CA GLN A 220 -15.79 -11.88 -23.64
C GLN A 220 -15.64 -10.50 -23.01
N THR A 221 -14.74 -10.34 -22.05
CA THR A 221 -14.49 -9.06 -21.34
C THR A 221 -14.41 -7.87 -22.29
N GLY A 222 -13.55 -7.92 -23.31
CA GLY A 222 -13.38 -6.81 -24.25
C GLY A 222 -14.64 -6.52 -25.08
N VAL A 223 -15.32 -7.56 -25.55
CA VAL A 223 -16.55 -7.41 -26.36
C VAL A 223 -17.66 -6.78 -25.52
N ILE A 224 -17.86 -7.27 -24.29
CA ILE A 224 -18.92 -6.77 -23.40
C ILE A 224 -18.59 -5.34 -22.93
N SER A 225 -17.34 -5.04 -22.59
CA SER A 225 -16.92 -3.68 -22.21
C SER A 225 -17.21 -2.67 -23.32
N HIS A 226 -16.82 -2.99 -24.57
CA HIS A 226 -17.12 -2.14 -25.72
C HIS A 226 -18.62 -2.04 -26.01
N ALA A 227 -19.38 -3.14 -25.84
CA ALA A 227 -20.82 -3.11 -26.04
C ALA A 227 -21.52 -2.18 -25.03
N ILE A 228 -21.09 -2.21 -23.74
CA ILE A 228 -21.60 -1.30 -22.71
C ILE A 228 -21.26 0.16 -23.06
N ASP A 229 -19.99 0.45 -23.40
CA ASP A 229 -19.55 1.82 -23.64
C ASP A 229 -20.22 2.41 -24.89
N ASN A 230 -20.41 1.63 -25.95
CA ASN A 230 -21.14 2.04 -27.16
C ASN A 230 -22.60 2.41 -26.89
N LEU A 231 -23.28 1.81 -25.90
CA LEU A 231 -24.65 2.19 -25.53
C LEU A 231 -24.75 3.66 -25.09
N PHE A 232 -23.66 4.21 -24.58
CA PHE A 232 -23.62 5.54 -23.97
C PHE A 232 -22.68 6.51 -24.70
N GLU A 233 -22.14 6.12 -25.86
CA GLU A 233 -21.20 6.93 -26.64
C GLU A 233 -21.76 8.32 -27.02
N ASN A 234 -23.05 8.35 -27.39
CA ASN A 234 -23.74 9.57 -27.78
C ASN A 234 -24.63 10.16 -26.65
N SER A 235 -24.36 9.79 -25.39
CA SER A 235 -25.08 10.35 -24.23
C SER A 235 -24.28 11.48 -23.57
N ASP A 236 -24.97 12.33 -22.83
CA ASP A 236 -24.33 13.40 -22.01
C ASP A 236 -23.39 12.82 -20.95
N THR A 237 -23.54 11.55 -20.63
CA THR A 237 -22.77 10.85 -19.60
C THR A 237 -22.17 9.58 -20.21
N GLN A 238 -21.05 9.75 -20.91
CA GLN A 238 -20.29 8.63 -21.48
C GLN A 238 -19.70 7.76 -20.39
N THR A 239 -19.64 6.45 -20.68
CA THR A 239 -19.08 5.43 -19.79
C THR A 239 -17.71 4.94 -20.23
N HIS A 240 -16.97 4.43 -19.28
CA HIS A 240 -15.76 3.63 -19.49
C HIS A 240 -15.85 2.36 -18.67
N THR A 241 -15.83 1.24 -19.37
CA THR A 241 -15.98 -0.09 -18.77
C THR A 241 -14.65 -0.83 -18.83
N GLU A 242 -14.14 -1.19 -17.69
CA GLU A 242 -12.83 -1.83 -17.52
C GLU A 242 -12.91 -3.00 -16.52
N THR A 243 -11.92 -3.88 -16.52
CA THR A 243 -11.86 -4.94 -15.50
C THR A 243 -11.63 -4.34 -14.10
N GLU A 244 -12.02 -5.06 -13.07
CA GLU A 244 -11.80 -4.64 -11.68
C GLU A 244 -10.30 -4.42 -11.38
N ALA A 245 -9.41 -5.17 -12.03
CA ALA A 245 -7.97 -4.99 -11.93
C ALA A 245 -7.49 -3.69 -12.61
N GLN A 246 -8.01 -3.38 -13.81
CA GLN A 246 -7.69 -2.12 -14.50
C GLN A 246 -8.25 -0.92 -13.75
N TYR A 247 -9.49 -1.00 -13.26
CA TYR A 247 -10.08 0.05 -12.43
C TYR A 247 -9.23 0.36 -11.20
N ARG A 248 -8.73 -0.66 -10.50
CA ARG A 248 -7.81 -0.44 -9.37
C ARG A 248 -6.52 0.21 -9.81
N ALA A 249 -5.98 -0.19 -10.94
CA ALA A 249 -4.81 0.45 -11.50
C ALA A 249 -5.09 1.92 -11.87
N SER A 250 -6.26 2.24 -12.45
CA SER A 250 -6.64 3.61 -12.84
C SER A 250 -6.99 4.50 -11.65
N VAL A 251 -7.65 3.97 -10.62
CA VAL A 251 -7.80 4.66 -9.31
C VAL A 251 -6.44 4.84 -8.64
N GLY A 252 -5.58 3.82 -8.74
CA GLY A 252 -4.18 3.88 -8.32
C GLY A 252 -3.37 4.90 -9.13
N VAL A 253 -3.74 5.23 -10.38
CA VAL A 253 -3.08 6.26 -11.21
C VAL A 253 -3.43 7.69 -10.75
N LEU A 254 -4.61 7.94 -10.17
CA LEU A 254 -4.82 9.19 -9.42
C LEU A 254 -3.91 9.27 -8.18
N GLY A 255 -3.63 8.14 -7.54
CA GLY A 255 -2.51 7.93 -6.62
C GLY A 255 -1.17 7.72 -7.33
N GLY A 256 -1.14 7.38 -8.62
CA GLY A 256 0.07 7.00 -9.38
C GLY A 256 1.03 8.15 -9.56
N SER A 257 0.54 9.36 -9.81
CA SER A 257 1.37 10.56 -9.77
C SER A 257 1.93 10.79 -8.36
N PHE A 258 1.14 10.51 -7.34
CA PHE A 258 1.58 10.56 -5.95
C PHE A 258 2.57 9.44 -5.62
N VAL A 259 2.30 8.20 -6.06
CA VAL A 259 3.22 7.06 -5.94
C VAL A 259 4.52 7.29 -6.70
N LEU A 260 4.45 7.88 -7.92
CA LEU A 260 5.63 8.26 -8.69
C LEU A 260 6.46 9.32 -7.96
N LEU A 261 5.81 10.34 -7.41
CA LEU A 261 6.47 11.37 -6.60
C LEU A 261 7.12 10.77 -5.36
N LEU A 262 6.43 9.89 -4.64
CA LEU A 262 6.96 9.21 -3.47
C LEU A 262 8.15 8.31 -3.82
N ASN A 263 8.09 7.55 -4.92
CA ASN A 263 9.21 6.75 -5.41
C ASN A 263 10.39 7.64 -5.85
N GLY A 264 10.12 8.80 -6.43
CA GLY A 264 11.13 9.80 -6.77
C GLY A 264 11.87 10.33 -5.53
N ILE A 265 11.12 10.64 -4.47
CA ILE A 265 11.68 11.04 -3.18
C ILE A 265 12.53 9.92 -2.57
N ALA A 266 12.01 8.68 -2.57
CA ALA A 266 12.74 7.53 -2.05
C ALA A 266 14.05 7.30 -2.81
N LEU A 267 14.05 7.44 -4.15
CA LEU A 267 15.24 7.35 -4.98
C LEU A 267 16.25 8.47 -4.66
N ALA A 268 15.79 9.70 -4.49
CA ALA A 268 16.65 10.84 -4.14
C ALA A 268 17.30 10.65 -2.76
N VAL A 269 16.53 10.18 -1.78
CA VAL A 269 17.06 9.83 -0.45
C VAL A 269 18.09 8.71 -0.56
N MET A 270 17.80 7.65 -1.31
CA MET A 270 18.71 6.52 -1.52
C MET A 270 20.02 6.97 -2.18
N PHE A 271 19.94 7.85 -3.17
CA PHE A 271 21.12 8.42 -3.82
C PHE A 271 21.95 9.28 -2.87
N THR A 272 21.30 10.12 -2.06
CA THR A 272 21.97 10.94 -1.04
C THR A 272 22.69 10.06 -0.01
N ILE A 273 22.04 9.01 0.49
CA ILE A 273 22.64 8.08 1.46
C ILE A 273 23.81 7.31 0.82
N LEU A 274 23.71 6.95 -0.47
CA LEU A 274 24.81 6.34 -1.21
C LEU A 274 26.04 7.25 -1.23
N LEU A 275 25.88 8.54 -1.56
CA LEU A 275 26.97 9.52 -1.58
C LEU A 275 27.59 9.73 -0.19
N VAL A 276 26.76 9.90 0.83
CA VAL A 276 27.21 10.05 2.23
C VAL A 276 28.00 8.82 2.68
N THR A 277 27.49 7.63 2.40
CA THR A 277 28.14 6.35 2.75
C THR A 277 29.48 6.20 2.00
N ALA A 278 29.50 6.49 0.71
CA ALA A 278 30.73 6.43 -0.11
C ALA A 278 31.80 7.42 0.40
N ASN A 279 31.40 8.64 0.77
CA ASN A 279 32.30 9.64 1.34
C ASN A 279 32.86 9.17 2.70
N THR A 280 31.98 8.65 3.57
CA THR A 280 32.38 8.14 4.89
C THR A 280 33.33 6.95 4.77
N MET A 281 33.09 6.04 3.85
CA MET A 281 33.98 4.91 3.58
C MET A 281 35.31 5.36 2.97
N SER A 282 35.30 6.38 2.11
CA SER A 282 36.52 6.96 1.56
C SER A 282 37.42 7.57 2.65
N MET A 283 36.81 8.28 3.62
CA MET A 283 37.53 8.77 4.80
C MET A 283 38.11 7.60 5.62
N ALA A 284 37.32 6.55 5.85
CA ALA A 284 37.78 5.35 6.56
C ALA A 284 39.01 4.73 5.93
N VAL A 285 39.04 4.60 4.60
CA VAL A 285 40.18 4.06 3.85
C VAL A 285 41.41 5.01 3.95
N ARG A 286 41.19 6.33 3.90
CA ARG A 286 42.28 7.31 4.06
C ARG A 286 42.93 7.24 5.43
N GLU A 287 42.16 7.14 6.51
CA GLU A 287 42.67 7.03 7.87
C GLU A 287 43.50 5.75 8.11
N ARG A 288 43.20 4.69 7.33
CA ARG A 288 43.88 3.38 7.45
C ARG A 288 44.98 3.15 6.44
N ARG A 289 45.49 4.20 5.77
CA ARG A 289 46.52 4.07 4.74
C ARG A 289 47.79 3.37 5.25
N ALA A 290 48.25 3.72 6.46
CA ALA A 290 49.37 3.08 7.09
C ALA A 290 49.16 1.58 7.33
N GLU A 291 47.97 1.21 7.87
CA GLU A 291 47.63 -0.21 8.08
C GLU A 291 47.60 -0.99 6.74
N ILE A 292 47.05 -0.36 5.67
CA ILE A 292 46.99 -0.95 4.35
C ILE A 292 48.42 -1.08 3.75
N ALA A 293 49.30 -0.12 3.99
CA ALA A 293 50.70 -0.19 3.57
C ALA A 293 51.43 -1.37 4.23
N VAL A 294 51.28 -1.53 5.54
CA VAL A 294 51.85 -2.64 6.32
C VAL A 294 51.33 -4.00 5.79
N LEU A 295 50.02 -4.14 5.54
CA LEU A 295 49.48 -5.35 4.96
C LEU A 295 50.11 -5.68 3.60
N LYS A 296 50.27 -4.68 2.74
CA LYS A 296 50.89 -4.87 1.40
C LYS A 296 52.38 -5.21 1.51
N THR A 297 53.13 -4.63 2.45
CA THR A 297 54.55 -4.94 2.67
C THR A 297 54.75 -6.35 3.25
N LEU A 298 53.77 -6.85 4.03
CA LEU A 298 53.73 -8.23 4.52
C LEU A 298 53.33 -9.27 3.43
N GLY A 299 53.12 -8.84 2.18
CA GLY A 299 52.84 -9.69 1.06
C GLY A 299 51.36 -10.01 0.82
N PHE A 300 50.43 -9.33 1.52
CA PHE A 300 49.02 -9.48 1.26
C PHE A 300 48.64 -8.88 -0.09
N SER A 301 47.86 -9.64 -0.90
CA SER A 301 47.48 -9.20 -2.24
C SER A 301 46.54 -8.00 -2.21
N SER A 302 46.65 -7.10 -3.18
CA SER A 302 45.73 -5.95 -3.34
C SER A 302 44.28 -6.38 -3.48
N ARG A 303 44.01 -7.59 -4.03
CA ARG A 303 42.64 -8.18 -4.08
C ARG A 303 42.08 -8.46 -2.70
N LEU A 304 42.90 -8.86 -1.74
CA LEU A 304 42.47 -9.09 -0.35
C LEU A 304 42.08 -7.75 0.29
N VAL A 305 42.85 -6.70 0.10
CA VAL A 305 42.53 -5.35 0.60
C VAL A 305 41.18 -4.86 0.03
N LEU A 306 40.98 -5.04 -1.27
CA LEU A 306 39.72 -4.73 -1.94
C LEU A 306 38.57 -5.49 -1.31
N SER A 307 38.70 -6.80 -1.12
CA SER A 307 37.65 -7.64 -0.53
C SER A 307 37.35 -7.31 0.94
N LEU A 308 38.33 -6.83 1.70
CA LEU A 308 38.13 -6.37 3.08
C LEU A 308 37.29 -5.09 3.12
N VAL A 309 37.59 -4.10 2.26
CA VAL A 309 36.83 -2.84 2.19
C VAL A 309 35.41 -3.09 1.68
N LEU A 310 35.24 -3.90 0.63
CA LEU A 310 33.91 -4.29 0.14
C LEU A 310 33.11 -5.07 1.18
N GLY A 311 33.77 -6.00 1.90
CA GLY A 311 33.14 -6.76 2.98
C GLY A 311 32.65 -5.86 4.13
N GLU A 312 33.43 -4.81 4.47
CA GLU A 312 32.98 -3.79 5.44
C GLU A 312 31.71 -3.09 4.97
N GLY A 313 31.67 -2.67 3.69
CA GLY A 313 30.49 -2.04 3.09
C GLY A 313 29.26 -2.96 3.08
N VAL A 314 29.43 -4.22 2.68
CA VAL A 314 28.36 -5.22 2.68
C VAL A 314 27.81 -5.46 4.08
N LEU A 315 28.69 -5.58 5.09
CA LEU A 315 28.24 -5.74 6.47
C LEU A 315 27.49 -4.53 6.99
N LEU A 316 27.97 -3.31 6.72
CA LEU A 316 27.28 -2.07 7.06
C LEU A 316 25.90 -2.00 6.39
N GLY A 317 25.83 -2.36 5.11
CA GLY A 317 24.59 -2.43 4.35
C GLY A 317 23.59 -3.44 4.95
N ALA A 318 24.07 -4.64 5.26
CA ALA A 318 23.26 -5.71 5.84
C ALA A 318 22.74 -5.33 7.25
N PHE A 319 23.60 -4.82 8.12
CA PHE A 319 23.21 -4.38 9.47
C PHE A 319 22.24 -3.19 9.41
N GLY A 320 22.54 -2.18 8.58
CA GLY A 320 21.65 -1.03 8.41
C GLY A 320 20.29 -1.45 7.87
N ALA A 321 20.26 -2.32 6.84
CA ALA A 321 19.00 -2.81 6.28
C ALA A 321 18.18 -3.61 7.29
N THR A 322 18.81 -4.49 8.04
CA THR A 322 18.14 -5.28 9.09
C THR A 322 17.59 -4.35 10.18
N ALA A 323 18.37 -3.38 10.63
CA ALA A 323 17.93 -2.39 11.61
C ALA A 323 16.76 -1.55 11.08
N GLY A 324 16.81 -1.11 9.82
CA GLY A 324 15.74 -0.35 9.16
C GLY A 324 14.44 -1.15 9.04
N LEU A 325 14.52 -2.44 8.67
CA LEU A 325 13.37 -3.34 8.63
C LEU A 325 12.75 -3.56 10.00
N LEU A 326 13.57 -3.81 11.02
CA LEU A 326 13.10 -4.01 12.39
C LEU A 326 12.43 -2.73 12.93
N LEU A 327 13.02 -1.56 12.65
CA LEU A 327 12.45 -0.26 13.01
C LEU A 327 11.10 -0.05 12.31
N GLY A 328 11.01 -0.35 11.02
CA GLY A 328 9.77 -0.24 10.24
C GLY A 328 8.67 -1.13 10.81
N ARG A 329 8.99 -2.39 11.08
CA ARG A 329 8.04 -3.34 11.67
C ARG A 329 7.62 -2.93 13.09
N PHE A 330 8.55 -2.46 13.90
CA PHE A 330 8.27 -1.95 15.24
C PHE A 330 7.33 -0.75 15.19
N LEU A 331 7.61 0.25 14.35
CA LEU A 331 6.78 1.43 14.22
C LEU A 331 5.39 1.12 13.68
N ILE A 332 5.27 0.26 12.66
CA ILE A 332 3.97 -0.18 12.13
C ILE A 332 3.11 -0.83 13.22
N ASN A 333 3.72 -1.59 14.15
CA ASN A 333 3.00 -2.22 15.24
C ASN A 333 2.66 -1.28 16.41
N VAL A 334 3.49 -0.26 16.66
CA VAL A 334 3.32 0.68 17.80
C VAL A 334 2.50 1.91 17.41
N LEU A 335 2.62 2.40 16.17
CA LEU A 335 1.90 3.59 15.71
C LEU A 335 0.37 3.53 15.88
N PRO A 336 -0.31 2.38 15.69
CA PRO A 336 -1.74 2.28 15.99
C PRO A 336 -2.12 2.56 17.45
N ASP A 337 -1.18 2.42 18.39
CA ASP A 337 -1.42 2.64 19.82
C ASP A 337 -1.09 4.07 20.25
N VAL A 338 -0.53 4.89 19.36
CA VAL A 338 -0.21 6.30 19.65
C VAL A 338 -1.47 7.16 19.46
N PRO A 339 -1.89 7.94 20.48
CA PRO A 339 -3.05 8.84 20.35
C PRO A 339 -2.90 9.77 19.13
N VAL A 340 -4.01 10.07 18.46
CA VAL A 340 -4.12 10.92 17.25
C VAL A 340 -3.56 10.25 15.98
N ILE A 341 -2.33 9.72 15.99
CA ILE A 341 -1.71 9.06 14.84
C ILE A 341 -2.32 7.67 14.63
N GLY A 342 -2.48 6.93 15.72
CA GLY A 342 -3.08 5.60 15.71
C GLY A 342 -4.49 5.60 15.15
N ASP A 343 -5.25 6.62 15.49
CA ASP A 343 -6.63 6.78 15.03
C ASP A 343 -6.71 6.92 13.50
N VAL A 344 -5.80 7.66 12.91
CA VAL A 344 -5.71 7.78 11.44
C VAL A 344 -5.25 6.47 10.81
N ILE A 345 -4.22 5.82 11.40
CA ILE A 345 -3.64 4.59 10.84
C ILE A 345 -4.61 3.42 10.92
N ARG A 346 -5.41 3.31 11.99
CA ARG A 346 -6.46 2.29 12.12
C ARG A 346 -7.55 2.40 11.03
N GLY A 347 -7.67 3.55 10.35
CA GLY A 347 -8.54 3.73 9.18
C GLY A 347 -8.08 2.99 7.92
N PHE A 348 -6.81 2.59 7.88
CA PHE A 348 -6.25 1.82 6.77
C PHE A 348 -6.27 0.31 7.08
N PRO A 349 -6.22 -0.56 6.04
CA PRO A 349 -6.06 -1.98 6.24
C PRO A 349 -4.85 -2.29 7.11
N LYS A 350 -4.93 -3.39 7.89
CA LYS A 350 -3.82 -3.81 8.76
C LYS A 350 -2.52 -3.88 7.95
N MET A 351 -1.61 -2.95 8.24
CA MET A 351 -0.33 -2.88 7.56
C MET A 351 0.62 -3.90 8.19
N ASP A 352 1.14 -4.80 7.38
CA ASP A 352 2.30 -5.63 7.74
C ASP A 352 3.29 -5.55 6.57
N VAL A 353 4.59 -5.65 6.86
CA VAL A 353 5.62 -5.60 5.82
C VAL A 353 5.62 -6.93 5.07
N PRO A 354 5.18 -6.96 3.78
CA PRO A 354 5.18 -8.19 3.03
C PRO A 354 6.60 -8.78 2.93
N PRO A 355 6.77 -10.12 2.99
CA PRO A 355 8.09 -10.76 2.90
C PRO A 355 8.87 -10.36 1.64
N ALA A 356 8.17 -10.13 0.53
CA ALA A 356 8.78 -9.65 -0.72
C ALA A 356 9.41 -8.26 -0.57
N ILE A 357 8.71 -7.32 0.08
CA ILE A 357 9.22 -5.96 0.34
C ILE A 357 10.40 -6.01 1.29
N ALA A 358 10.34 -6.86 2.32
CA ALA A 358 11.44 -7.07 3.25
C ALA A 358 12.70 -7.62 2.54
N ALA A 359 12.54 -8.60 1.66
CA ALA A 359 13.63 -9.18 0.87
C ALA A 359 14.27 -8.13 -0.07
N VAL A 360 13.44 -7.34 -0.77
CA VAL A 360 13.91 -6.25 -1.64
C VAL A 360 14.63 -5.18 -0.82
N GLY A 361 14.11 -4.78 0.33
CA GLY A 361 14.76 -3.82 1.24
C GLY A 361 16.15 -4.30 1.69
N LEU A 362 16.28 -5.57 2.08
CA LEU A 362 17.58 -6.17 2.42
C LEU A 362 18.54 -6.15 1.22
N ALA A 363 18.07 -6.51 0.04
CA ALA A 363 18.88 -6.51 -1.17
C ALA A 363 19.37 -5.10 -1.52
N ILE A 364 18.51 -4.08 -1.40
CA ILE A 364 18.85 -2.66 -1.60
C ILE A 364 19.91 -2.24 -0.58
N GLY A 365 19.76 -2.53 0.70
CA GLY A 365 20.72 -2.13 1.72
C GLY A 365 22.11 -2.75 1.53
N VAL A 366 22.17 -4.03 1.18
CA VAL A 366 23.42 -4.72 0.84
C VAL A 366 24.05 -4.11 -0.42
N SER A 367 23.25 -3.81 -1.44
CA SER A 367 23.71 -3.19 -2.69
C SER A 367 24.25 -1.77 -2.44
N LEU A 368 23.57 -0.97 -1.60
CA LEU A 368 24.04 0.36 -1.20
C LEU A 368 25.40 0.28 -0.51
N GLY A 369 25.58 -0.66 0.43
CA GLY A 369 26.87 -0.84 1.08
C GLY A 369 27.99 -1.29 0.14
N LEU A 370 27.66 -2.18 -0.80
CA LEU A 370 28.60 -2.68 -1.81
C LEU A 370 29.01 -1.55 -2.79
N VAL A 371 28.05 -0.82 -3.34
CA VAL A 371 28.30 0.26 -4.32
C VAL A 371 29.03 1.42 -3.65
N ALA A 372 28.62 1.82 -2.44
CA ALA A 372 29.31 2.85 -1.68
C ALA A 372 30.76 2.48 -1.34
N GLY A 373 31.02 1.19 -1.08
CA GLY A 373 32.36 0.67 -0.81
C GLY A 373 33.23 0.50 -2.06
N LEU A 374 32.64 0.44 -3.25
CA LEU A 374 33.37 0.12 -4.48
C LEU A 374 34.45 1.16 -4.84
N PHE A 375 34.09 2.45 -4.80
CA PHE A 375 35.03 3.54 -5.11
C PHE A 375 36.24 3.57 -4.15
N PRO A 376 36.05 3.59 -2.80
CA PRO A 376 37.18 3.58 -1.87
C PRO A 376 37.97 2.26 -1.93
N ALA A 377 37.33 1.13 -2.23
CA ALA A 377 38.03 -0.15 -2.39
C ALA A 377 38.94 -0.16 -3.61
N ILE A 378 38.52 0.42 -4.75
CA ILE A 378 39.35 0.56 -5.95
C ILE A 378 40.54 1.50 -5.68
N LEU A 379 40.34 2.60 -4.95
CA LEU A 379 41.43 3.49 -4.54
C LEU A 379 42.45 2.75 -3.68
N ALA A 380 42.02 1.98 -2.69
CA ALA A 380 42.89 1.15 -1.86
C ALA A 380 43.65 0.05 -2.65
N TYR A 381 42.95 -0.56 -3.64
CA TYR A 381 43.53 -1.57 -4.52
C TYR A 381 44.68 -0.97 -5.34
N ARG A 382 44.48 0.20 -5.96
CA ARG A 382 45.46 0.88 -6.88
C ARG A 382 46.57 1.59 -6.15
N ALA A 383 46.47 1.88 -4.86
CA ALA A 383 47.48 2.61 -4.10
C ALA A 383 48.79 1.87 -4.05
N ARG A 384 49.88 2.56 -4.46
CA ARG A 384 51.26 2.04 -4.44
C ARG A 384 51.85 2.10 -3.04
N ILE A 385 52.67 1.11 -2.65
CA ILE A 385 53.30 1.04 -1.32
C ILE A 385 54.11 2.30 -1.01
N THR A 386 54.86 2.78 -2.02
CA THR A 386 55.69 4.00 -1.92
C THR A 386 54.89 5.27 -1.61
N GLU A 387 53.70 5.40 -2.17
CA GLU A 387 52.80 6.56 -1.95
C GLU A 387 52.16 6.48 -0.56
N LEU A 388 51.79 5.26 -0.11
CA LEU A 388 51.17 5.02 1.17
C LEU A 388 52.12 5.31 2.34
N LEU A 389 53.41 4.94 2.20
CA LEU A 389 54.46 5.18 3.23
C LEU A 389 54.94 6.63 3.29
N ARG A 390 54.84 7.40 2.19
CA ARG A 390 55.22 8.81 2.15
C ARG A 390 54.19 9.74 2.78
N GLN A 391 52.97 9.29 2.91
CA GLN A 391 51.85 10.07 3.47
C GLN A 391 51.39 9.54 4.85
N ALA A 392 52.02 8.50 5.40
CA ALA A 392 51.84 7.98 6.75
C ALA A 392 52.84 8.67 7.70
#